data_72fd1960a55b3dfc3020a6f43748f04d
#
_entry.id   72fd1960a55b3dfc3020a6f43748f04d
#
_cell.length_a   1.000
_cell.length_b   1.000
_cell.length_c   1.000
_cell.angle_alpha   90.00
_cell.angle_beta   90.00
_cell.angle_gamma   90.00
#
_symmetry.space_group_name_H-M   'P 1'
#
loop_
_entity.id
_entity.type
_entity.pdbx_description
1 polymer ?
#
loop_
_entity_poly.entity_id
_entity_poly.type
_entity_poly.pdbx_seq_one_letter_code
_entity_poly.pdbx_strand_id
1 'polypeptide(L)'
;MALSDVAIRKAKPCAKPTKLADGGGLYLLLRPDGGKWWRFDYRRPVTGTRNTLSLGTYPDTGLADARARRDTARRQIAAGIDPGENRKAEKAAGLERAANSFEVLAREWLAVRKPGWTEKNFEKEQGRLENHAFPFIGGRPVASLGVADIRPLIERLSKAGHLEQAHRLRFQLSRVFKFAVATARAERDPAADLSEALPSRRDMVKQRYPTITDPGRVGDLLRAIDGFSGTFPVACALKLAPLWFCRPGEIRMAEWGHFDLEGEHPAYRVPPAIRKLRKREKEDPDTSPHVIPLSTQAIAILGELYVLTGRDRFLFPGARDQKRHMSDGAINAALARIGFKDEMVGHGFRHMASTRLRELGWPREAVEAQLSHKVGGTEGVYNMAEYLPKRREMMQAWADYLDSLKRSSSG
;
A
#
# COMPACT_ATOMS: atom_id res chain seq x y z
N MET A 1 -25.98 -57.17 -23.44
CA MET A 1 -25.27 -57.65 -22.23
C MET A 1 -24.61 -56.47 -21.56
N ALA A 2 -24.61 -56.38 -20.25
CA ALA A 2 -23.90 -55.33 -19.51
C ALA A 2 -22.37 -55.50 -19.73
N LEU A 3 -21.62 -54.42 -19.78
CA LEU A 3 -20.17 -54.45 -19.93
C LEU A 3 -19.48 -55.01 -18.68
N SER A 4 -18.29 -55.60 -18.88
CA SER A 4 -17.42 -55.95 -17.79
C SER A 4 -16.07 -55.24 -17.93
N ASP A 5 -15.35 -55.08 -16.82
CA ASP A 5 -14.03 -54.42 -16.85
C ASP A 5 -13.05 -55.17 -17.76
N VAL A 6 -13.15 -56.52 -17.84
CA VAL A 6 -12.34 -57.29 -18.74
C VAL A 6 -12.65 -56.99 -20.22
N ALA A 7 -13.91 -56.82 -20.56
CA ALA A 7 -14.32 -56.45 -21.92
C ALA A 7 -13.84 -55.03 -22.28
N ILE A 8 -13.89 -54.06 -21.35
CA ILE A 8 -13.43 -52.71 -21.53
C ILE A 8 -11.92 -52.65 -21.75
N ARG A 9 -11.14 -53.40 -20.96
CA ARG A 9 -9.67 -53.46 -21.12
C ARG A 9 -9.28 -54.05 -22.46
N LYS A 10 -9.91 -55.18 -22.87
CA LYS A 10 -9.62 -55.88 -24.12
C LYS A 10 -10.11 -55.16 -25.38
N ALA A 11 -11.01 -54.19 -25.24
CA ALA A 11 -11.56 -53.47 -26.36
C ALA A 11 -10.49 -52.68 -27.11
N LYS A 12 -10.26 -52.99 -28.38
CA LYS A 12 -9.29 -52.34 -29.28
C LYS A 12 -9.97 -51.23 -30.08
N PRO A 13 -9.28 -50.16 -30.39
CA PRO A 13 -9.82 -49.12 -31.25
C PRO A 13 -10.03 -49.66 -32.66
N CYS A 14 -11.10 -49.17 -33.34
CA CYS A 14 -11.44 -49.47 -34.74
C CYS A 14 -11.30 -48.20 -35.57
N ALA A 15 -11.26 -48.34 -36.90
CA ALA A 15 -11.13 -47.24 -37.85
C ALA A 15 -12.28 -46.16 -37.73
N LYS A 16 -13.42 -46.58 -37.18
CA LYS A 16 -14.55 -45.68 -36.86
C LYS A 16 -14.90 -45.73 -35.38
N PRO A 17 -15.40 -44.60 -34.80
CA PRO A 17 -15.85 -44.61 -33.40
C PRO A 17 -16.91 -45.70 -33.16
N THR A 18 -16.67 -46.55 -32.18
CA THR A 18 -17.53 -47.71 -31.89
C THR A 18 -18.14 -47.55 -30.48
N LYS A 19 -19.47 -47.81 -30.40
CA LYS A 19 -20.21 -47.77 -29.13
C LYS A 19 -20.26 -49.18 -28.51
N LEU A 20 -19.82 -49.35 -27.30
CA LEU A 20 -20.02 -50.52 -26.48
C LEU A 20 -21.09 -50.22 -25.44
N ALA A 21 -22.31 -50.73 -25.63
CA ALA A 21 -23.45 -50.44 -24.78
C ALA A 21 -23.34 -51.18 -23.43
N ASP A 22 -23.65 -50.48 -22.32
CA ASP A 22 -23.74 -51.05 -20.96
C ASP A 22 -25.21 -51.18 -20.49
N GLY A 23 -26.13 -50.60 -21.23
CA GLY A 23 -27.56 -50.56 -20.86
C GLY A 23 -27.99 -49.27 -20.21
N GLY A 24 -29.32 -49.02 -20.19
CA GLY A 24 -29.92 -47.81 -19.62
C GLY A 24 -29.43 -46.50 -20.21
N GLY A 25 -29.00 -46.50 -21.49
CA GLY A 25 -28.42 -45.31 -22.18
C GLY A 25 -26.92 -45.12 -21.99
N LEU A 26 -26.26 -45.88 -21.10
CA LEU A 26 -24.82 -45.85 -20.89
C LEU A 26 -24.07 -46.65 -21.96
N TYR A 27 -23.00 -46.10 -22.48
CA TYR A 27 -22.06 -46.79 -23.36
C TYR A 27 -20.65 -46.25 -23.25
N LEU A 28 -19.67 -47.08 -23.59
CA LEU A 28 -18.30 -46.68 -23.78
C LEU A 28 -18.09 -46.39 -25.26
N LEU A 29 -17.70 -45.19 -25.62
CA LEU A 29 -17.29 -44.79 -26.97
C LEU A 29 -15.80 -45.01 -27.13
N LEU A 30 -15.46 -45.98 -28.00
CA LEU A 30 -14.09 -46.20 -28.43
C LEU A 30 -13.79 -45.30 -29.61
N ARG A 31 -12.75 -44.50 -29.50
CA ARG A 31 -12.29 -43.63 -30.60
C ARG A 31 -11.14 -44.28 -31.38
N PRO A 32 -10.95 -43.91 -32.66
CA PRO A 32 -9.85 -44.39 -33.46
C PRO A 32 -8.47 -44.12 -32.88
N ASP A 33 -8.31 -43.04 -32.11
CA ASP A 33 -7.10 -42.64 -31.41
C ASP A 33 -6.83 -43.45 -30.11
N GLY A 34 -7.64 -44.45 -29.81
CA GLY A 34 -7.56 -45.30 -28.62
C GLY A 34 -8.30 -44.71 -27.41
N GLY A 35 -8.83 -43.53 -27.47
CA GLY A 35 -9.58 -42.91 -26.37
C GLY A 35 -10.87 -43.71 -26.04
N LYS A 36 -11.13 -43.91 -24.75
CA LYS A 36 -12.31 -44.63 -24.23
C LYS A 36 -13.14 -43.67 -23.39
N TRP A 37 -14.31 -43.29 -23.90
CA TRP A 37 -15.11 -42.23 -23.31
C TRP A 37 -16.47 -42.74 -22.87
N TRP A 38 -16.81 -42.57 -21.61
CA TRP A 38 -18.14 -42.86 -21.09
C TRP A 38 -19.16 -41.84 -21.54
N ARG A 39 -20.23 -42.29 -22.16
CA ARG A 39 -21.33 -41.49 -22.69
C ARG A 39 -22.67 -42.04 -22.23
N PHE A 40 -23.62 -41.10 -22.00
CA PHE A 40 -25.00 -41.45 -21.61
C PHE A 40 -25.98 -40.72 -22.54
N ASP A 41 -26.67 -41.49 -23.37
CA ASP A 41 -27.72 -40.98 -24.25
C ASP A 41 -29.04 -40.93 -23.51
N TYR A 42 -29.71 -39.77 -23.53
CA TYR A 42 -30.97 -39.53 -22.87
C TYR A 42 -31.89 -38.61 -23.66
N ARG A 43 -33.17 -38.51 -23.26
CA ARG A 43 -34.11 -37.49 -23.74
C ARG A 43 -34.22 -36.38 -22.72
N ARG A 44 -34.20 -35.14 -23.17
CA ARG A 44 -34.37 -33.97 -22.31
C ARG A 44 -35.77 -33.98 -21.69
N PRO A 45 -35.92 -33.73 -20.40
CA PRO A 45 -37.22 -33.84 -19.71
C PRO A 45 -38.28 -32.92 -20.28
N VAL A 46 -37.96 -31.69 -20.65
CA VAL A 46 -38.92 -30.67 -21.09
C VAL A 46 -39.19 -30.76 -22.61
N THR A 47 -38.15 -30.92 -23.43
CA THR A 47 -38.28 -30.85 -24.91
C THR A 47 -38.42 -32.19 -25.58
N GLY A 48 -38.16 -33.32 -24.87
CA GLY A 48 -38.14 -34.66 -25.43
C GLY A 48 -37.02 -34.94 -26.44
N THR A 49 -36.19 -33.93 -26.76
CA THR A 49 -35.10 -34.06 -27.73
C THR A 49 -33.98 -34.95 -27.20
N ARG A 50 -33.31 -35.68 -28.11
CA ARG A 50 -32.16 -36.52 -27.72
C ARG A 50 -30.95 -35.66 -27.37
N ASN A 51 -30.26 -36.07 -26.31
CA ASN A 51 -29.00 -35.47 -25.92
C ASN A 51 -28.02 -36.54 -25.39
N THR A 52 -26.72 -36.23 -25.38
CA THR A 52 -25.68 -37.11 -24.88
C THR A 52 -24.87 -36.42 -23.80
N LEU A 53 -24.74 -37.02 -22.63
CA LEU A 53 -23.95 -36.53 -21.51
C LEU A 53 -22.58 -37.25 -21.47
N SER A 54 -21.49 -36.53 -21.30
CA SER A 54 -20.19 -37.10 -21.03
C SER A 54 -20.05 -37.43 -19.54
N LEU A 55 -19.71 -38.69 -19.23
CA LEU A 55 -19.57 -39.16 -17.87
C LEU A 55 -18.12 -39.39 -17.43
N GLY A 56 -17.15 -39.12 -18.30
CA GLY A 56 -15.72 -39.25 -18.03
C GLY A 56 -14.98 -40.13 -19.03
N THR A 57 -13.70 -40.34 -18.79
CA THR A 57 -12.79 -41.14 -19.61
C THR A 57 -12.29 -42.35 -18.82
N TYR A 58 -12.16 -43.50 -19.50
CA TYR A 58 -11.51 -44.68 -18.94
C TYR A 58 -9.99 -44.57 -19.21
N PRO A 59 -9.07 -44.87 -18.25
CA PRO A 59 -9.36 -45.54 -16.96
C PRO A 59 -9.72 -44.61 -15.79
N ASP A 60 -9.58 -43.28 -15.89
CA ASP A 60 -9.84 -42.33 -14.77
C ASP A 60 -11.25 -42.47 -14.17
N THR A 61 -12.22 -42.83 -15.00
CA THR A 61 -13.58 -43.21 -14.59
C THR A 61 -13.79 -44.68 -14.85
N GLY A 62 -13.86 -45.49 -13.82
CA GLY A 62 -14.15 -46.94 -13.89
C GLY A 62 -15.59 -47.22 -14.28
N LEU A 63 -15.90 -48.51 -14.59
CA LEU A 63 -17.27 -48.90 -14.95
C LEU A 63 -18.27 -48.64 -13.83
N ALA A 64 -17.89 -48.92 -12.56
CA ALA A 64 -18.77 -48.67 -11.40
C ALA A 64 -19.09 -47.20 -11.27
N ASP A 65 -18.10 -46.31 -11.41
CA ASP A 65 -18.29 -44.85 -11.34
C ASP A 65 -19.15 -44.33 -12.50
N ALA A 66 -18.95 -44.87 -13.71
CA ALA A 66 -19.77 -44.50 -14.88
C ALA A 66 -21.24 -44.88 -14.68
N ARG A 67 -21.50 -46.04 -14.09
CA ARG A 67 -22.85 -46.47 -13.72
C ARG A 67 -23.46 -45.57 -12.63
N ALA A 68 -22.72 -45.25 -11.58
CA ALA A 68 -23.17 -44.33 -10.53
C ALA A 68 -23.52 -42.94 -11.08
N ARG A 69 -22.68 -42.39 -11.98
CA ARG A 69 -22.92 -41.10 -12.66
C ARG A 69 -24.16 -41.16 -13.59
N ARG A 70 -24.36 -42.27 -14.31
CA ARG A 70 -25.58 -42.52 -15.10
C ARG A 70 -26.79 -42.49 -14.20
N ASP A 71 -26.78 -43.22 -13.07
CA ASP A 71 -27.93 -43.32 -12.17
C ASP A 71 -28.29 -42.00 -11.51
N THR A 72 -27.27 -41.19 -11.22
CA THR A 72 -27.47 -39.80 -10.76
C THR A 72 -28.13 -38.94 -11.85
N ALA A 73 -27.63 -39.01 -13.11
CA ALA A 73 -28.24 -38.29 -14.24
C ALA A 73 -29.70 -38.77 -14.46
N ARG A 74 -30.00 -40.04 -14.35
CA ARG A 74 -31.38 -40.56 -14.46
C ARG A 74 -32.28 -40.04 -13.37
N ARG A 75 -31.81 -39.91 -12.13
CA ARG A 75 -32.58 -39.29 -11.03
C ARG A 75 -32.90 -37.84 -11.32
N GLN A 76 -31.96 -37.07 -11.86
CA GLN A 76 -32.19 -35.69 -12.28
C GLN A 76 -33.25 -35.59 -13.37
N ILE A 77 -33.19 -36.47 -14.40
CA ILE A 77 -34.19 -36.54 -15.48
C ILE A 77 -35.57 -36.86 -14.95
N ALA A 78 -35.69 -37.85 -14.01
CA ALA A 78 -36.93 -38.21 -13.37
C ALA A 78 -37.52 -37.06 -12.52
N ALA A 79 -36.69 -36.20 -11.99
CA ALA A 79 -37.06 -34.97 -11.28
C ALA A 79 -37.32 -33.77 -12.23
N GLY A 80 -37.35 -33.99 -13.54
CA GLY A 80 -37.58 -32.91 -14.53
C GLY A 80 -36.38 -32.03 -14.83
N ILE A 81 -35.19 -32.36 -14.32
CA ILE A 81 -33.93 -31.56 -14.46
C ILE A 81 -33.11 -32.15 -15.61
N ASP A 82 -32.70 -31.30 -16.57
CA ASP A 82 -31.76 -31.70 -17.61
C ASP A 82 -30.34 -31.71 -17.05
N PRO A 83 -29.65 -32.88 -16.94
CA PRO A 83 -28.33 -32.98 -16.36
C PRO A 83 -27.25 -32.24 -17.16
N GLY A 84 -27.43 -32.08 -18.47
CA GLY A 84 -26.51 -31.32 -19.32
C GLY A 84 -26.59 -29.82 -19.07
N GLU A 85 -27.80 -29.28 -18.97
CA GLU A 85 -28.01 -27.85 -18.66
C GLU A 85 -27.62 -27.53 -17.21
N ASN A 86 -27.97 -28.43 -16.25
CA ASN A 86 -27.57 -28.26 -14.85
C ASN A 86 -26.04 -28.18 -14.70
N ARG A 87 -25.29 -29.06 -15.38
CA ARG A 87 -23.82 -29.03 -15.36
C ARG A 87 -23.24 -27.76 -15.99
N LYS A 88 -23.86 -27.23 -17.04
CA LYS A 88 -23.47 -25.95 -17.64
C LYS A 88 -23.73 -24.80 -16.69
N ALA A 89 -24.90 -24.78 -16.06
CA ALA A 89 -25.28 -23.77 -15.07
C ALA A 89 -24.33 -23.78 -13.87
N GLU A 90 -24.00 -24.96 -13.31
CA GLU A 90 -23.03 -25.12 -12.21
C GLU A 90 -21.63 -24.61 -12.60
N LYS A 91 -21.17 -24.92 -13.83
CA LYS A 91 -19.90 -24.42 -14.32
C LYS A 91 -19.91 -22.90 -14.52
N ALA A 92 -20.98 -22.34 -15.07
CA ALA A 92 -21.16 -20.91 -15.24
C ALA A 92 -21.19 -20.20 -13.88
N ALA A 93 -21.96 -20.70 -12.92
CA ALA A 93 -22.02 -20.19 -11.56
C ALA A 93 -20.65 -20.31 -10.83
N GLY A 94 -19.88 -21.36 -11.12
CA GLY A 94 -18.51 -21.50 -10.62
C GLY A 94 -17.56 -20.44 -11.17
N LEU A 95 -17.62 -20.18 -12.47
CA LEU A 95 -16.85 -19.13 -13.14
C LEU A 95 -17.23 -17.73 -12.64
N GLU A 96 -18.54 -17.49 -12.50
CA GLU A 96 -19.04 -16.22 -11.97
C GLU A 96 -18.62 -16.00 -10.51
N ARG A 97 -18.70 -17.03 -9.67
CA ARG A 97 -18.19 -16.97 -8.28
C ARG A 97 -16.70 -16.67 -8.24
N ALA A 98 -15.90 -17.29 -9.12
CA ALA A 98 -14.46 -17.02 -9.21
C ALA A 98 -14.17 -15.60 -9.70
N ALA A 99 -14.89 -15.11 -10.71
CA ALA A 99 -14.78 -13.74 -11.23
C ALA A 99 -15.21 -12.67 -10.20
N ASN A 100 -16.12 -13.00 -9.29
CA ASN A 100 -16.60 -12.15 -8.21
C ASN A 100 -15.93 -12.47 -6.86
N SER A 101 -14.76 -13.11 -6.85
CA SER A 101 -14.00 -13.32 -5.62
C SER A 101 -13.49 -11.99 -5.05
N PHE A 102 -13.32 -11.95 -3.71
CA PHE A 102 -12.84 -10.74 -3.03
C PHE A 102 -11.50 -10.25 -3.59
N GLU A 103 -10.55 -11.14 -3.89
CA GLU A 103 -9.25 -10.78 -4.42
C GLU A 103 -9.35 -10.14 -5.81
N VAL A 104 -10.11 -10.74 -6.73
CA VAL A 104 -10.31 -10.18 -8.08
C VAL A 104 -10.89 -8.78 -7.98
N LEU A 105 -11.93 -8.61 -7.19
CA LEU A 105 -12.57 -7.31 -6.97
C LEU A 105 -11.64 -6.28 -6.32
N ALA A 106 -10.88 -6.69 -5.32
CA ALA A 106 -9.93 -5.82 -4.64
C ALA A 106 -8.79 -5.37 -5.58
N ARG A 107 -8.32 -6.24 -6.47
CA ARG A 107 -7.33 -5.89 -7.50
C ARG A 107 -7.90 -4.92 -8.53
N GLU A 108 -9.16 -5.09 -8.94
CA GLU A 108 -9.86 -4.11 -9.79
C GLU A 108 -9.96 -2.74 -9.10
N TRP A 109 -10.36 -2.72 -7.83
CA TRP A 109 -10.43 -1.50 -7.03
C TRP A 109 -9.05 -0.81 -6.93
N LEU A 110 -7.97 -1.58 -6.68
CA LEU A 110 -6.61 -1.07 -6.67
C LEU A 110 -6.22 -0.44 -8.03
N ALA A 111 -6.56 -1.09 -9.14
CA ALA A 111 -6.29 -0.59 -10.49
C ALA A 111 -7.00 0.75 -10.75
N VAL A 112 -8.27 0.88 -10.36
CA VAL A 112 -9.05 2.12 -10.47
C VAL A 112 -8.43 3.24 -9.61
N ARG A 113 -7.82 2.92 -8.47
CA ARG A 113 -7.22 3.90 -7.55
C ARG A 113 -5.77 4.26 -7.86
N LYS A 114 -5.04 3.37 -8.53
CA LYS A 114 -3.60 3.53 -8.85
C LYS A 114 -3.27 4.88 -9.51
N PRO A 115 -4.02 5.42 -10.48
CA PRO A 115 -3.70 6.70 -11.10
C PRO A 115 -3.60 7.88 -10.11
N GLY A 116 -4.38 7.86 -9.02
CA GLY A 116 -4.38 8.91 -8.00
C GLY A 116 -3.34 8.73 -6.89
N TRP A 117 -2.58 7.64 -6.89
CA TRP A 117 -1.61 7.32 -5.84
C TRP A 117 -0.17 7.37 -6.35
N THR A 118 0.76 7.69 -5.44
CA THR A 118 2.19 7.44 -5.68
C THR A 118 2.46 5.94 -5.66
N GLU A 119 3.50 5.47 -6.37
CA GLU A 119 3.85 4.03 -6.41
C GLU A 119 4.06 3.47 -5.01
N LYS A 120 4.82 4.16 -4.15
CA LYS A 120 5.02 3.77 -2.74
C LYS A 120 3.71 3.64 -1.94
N ASN A 121 2.68 4.45 -2.24
CA ASN A 121 1.38 4.32 -1.58
C ASN A 121 0.59 3.13 -2.14
N PHE A 122 0.65 2.93 -3.46
CA PHE A 122 0.04 1.77 -4.11
C PHE A 122 0.58 0.46 -3.55
N GLU A 123 1.92 0.31 -3.48
CA GLU A 123 2.58 -0.87 -2.90
C GLU A 123 2.14 -1.13 -1.45
N LYS A 124 2.01 -0.09 -0.64
CA LYS A 124 1.53 -0.23 0.75
C LYS A 124 0.08 -0.69 0.85
N GLU A 125 -0.79 -0.13 0.02
CA GLU A 125 -2.21 -0.50 -0.01
C GLU A 125 -2.37 -1.93 -0.54
N GLN A 126 -1.66 -2.30 -1.61
CA GLN A 126 -1.63 -3.64 -2.17
C GLN A 126 -1.10 -4.65 -1.15
N GLY A 127 0.10 -4.42 -0.59
CA GLY A 127 0.73 -5.32 0.37
C GLY A 127 -0.10 -5.53 1.64
N ARG A 128 -0.90 -4.54 2.07
CA ARG A 128 -1.80 -4.73 3.21
C ARG A 128 -2.90 -5.74 2.89
N LEU A 129 -3.49 -5.70 1.71
CA LEU A 129 -4.48 -6.69 1.28
C LEU A 129 -3.86 -8.07 1.09
N GLU A 130 -2.71 -8.15 0.44
CA GLU A 130 -1.98 -9.40 0.19
C GLU A 130 -1.57 -10.11 1.49
N ASN A 131 -1.13 -9.36 2.49
CA ASN A 131 -0.67 -9.95 3.75
C ASN A 131 -1.79 -10.22 4.76
N HIS A 132 -2.88 -9.46 4.72
CA HIS A 132 -3.85 -9.48 5.81
C HIS A 132 -5.29 -9.82 5.39
N ALA A 133 -5.62 -9.84 4.11
CA ALA A 133 -6.95 -10.16 3.61
C ALA A 133 -6.97 -11.35 2.65
N PHE A 134 -6.19 -11.34 1.57
CA PHE A 134 -6.23 -12.35 0.53
C PHE A 134 -6.01 -13.78 1.02
N PRO A 135 -5.07 -14.08 1.97
CA PRO A 135 -4.88 -15.43 2.45
C PRO A 135 -6.11 -16.04 3.16
N PHE A 136 -7.05 -15.22 3.60
CA PHE A 136 -8.19 -15.67 4.41
C PHE A 136 -9.52 -15.58 3.67
N ILE A 137 -9.72 -14.54 2.87
CA ILE A 137 -11.00 -14.27 2.20
C ILE A 137 -10.86 -14.06 0.68
N GLY A 138 -9.65 -14.08 0.15
CA GLY A 138 -9.38 -13.71 -1.26
C GLY A 138 -10.16 -14.53 -2.28
N GLY A 139 -10.20 -15.86 -2.12
CA GLY A 139 -10.91 -16.77 -3.04
C GLY A 139 -12.42 -16.85 -2.84
N ARG A 140 -12.98 -16.21 -1.80
CA ARG A 140 -14.41 -16.27 -1.51
C ARG A 140 -15.21 -15.25 -2.32
N PRO A 141 -16.41 -15.56 -2.78
CA PRO A 141 -17.28 -14.60 -3.44
C PRO A 141 -17.59 -13.41 -2.53
N VAL A 142 -17.39 -12.18 -3.03
CA VAL A 142 -17.57 -10.97 -2.22
C VAL A 142 -18.96 -10.83 -1.61
N ALA A 143 -20.00 -11.25 -2.33
CA ALA A 143 -21.40 -11.24 -1.86
C ALA A 143 -21.64 -12.17 -0.66
N SER A 144 -20.82 -13.21 -0.48
CA SER A 144 -20.95 -14.16 0.63
C SER A 144 -20.26 -13.74 1.91
N LEU A 145 -19.47 -12.66 1.86
CA LEU A 145 -18.68 -12.19 2.99
C LEU A 145 -19.50 -11.30 3.92
N GLY A 146 -19.53 -11.66 5.19
CA GLY A 146 -20.19 -10.91 6.24
C GLY A 146 -19.25 -10.42 7.33
N VAL A 147 -19.82 -9.79 8.35
CA VAL A 147 -19.08 -9.28 9.54
C VAL A 147 -18.27 -10.40 10.21
N ALA A 148 -18.85 -11.62 10.30
CA ALA A 148 -18.18 -12.78 10.90
C ALA A 148 -16.87 -13.19 10.19
N ASP A 149 -16.76 -12.92 8.88
CA ASP A 149 -15.59 -13.25 8.09
C ASP A 149 -14.50 -12.18 8.19
N ILE A 150 -14.91 -10.92 8.32
CA ILE A 150 -14.00 -9.75 8.33
C ILE A 150 -13.44 -9.51 9.72
N ARG A 151 -14.25 -9.67 10.76
CA ARG A 151 -13.88 -9.41 12.16
C ARG A 151 -12.57 -10.10 12.60
N PRO A 152 -12.35 -11.41 12.31
CA PRO A 152 -11.11 -12.10 12.73
C PRO A 152 -9.84 -11.50 12.14
N LEU A 153 -9.90 -10.94 10.92
CA LEU A 153 -8.74 -10.31 10.26
C LEU A 153 -8.29 -9.08 11.02
N ILE A 154 -9.26 -8.29 11.48
CA ILE A 154 -9.04 -7.03 12.19
C ILE A 154 -8.60 -7.31 13.63
N GLU A 155 -9.27 -8.25 14.33
CA GLU A 155 -8.94 -8.64 15.70
C GLU A 155 -7.54 -9.22 15.80
N ARG A 156 -7.09 -10.00 14.84
CA ARG A 156 -5.73 -10.55 14.82
C ARG A 156 -4.67 -9.45 14.91
N LEU A 157 -4.81 -8.37 14.15
CA LEU A 157 -3.90 -7.23 14.20
C LEU A 157 -4.02 -6.46 15.53
N SER A 158 -5.24 -6.26 16.01
CA SER A 158 -5.50 -5.58 17.27
C SER A 158 -4.90 -6.33 18.46
N LYS A 159 -5.12 -7.65 18.54
CA LYS A 159 -4.57 -8.52 19.59
C LYS A 159 -3.04 -8.62 19.56
N ALA A 160 -2.43 -8.45 18.38
CA ALA A 160 -0.99 -8.38 18.21
C ALA A 160 -0.39 -7.00 18.57
N GLY A 161 -1.20 -6.06 19.10
CA GLY A 161 -0.76 -4.70 19.45
C GLY A 161 -0.68 -3.74 18.26
N HIS A 162 -1.05 -4.16 17.05
CA HIS A 162 -0.99 -3.35 15.83
C HIS A 162 -2.30 -2.62 15.53
N LEU A 163 -2.83 -1.90 16.54
CA LEU A 163 -4.17 -1.29 16.47
C LEU A 163 -4.34 -0.31 15.29
N GLU A 164 -3.31 0.52 15.00
CA GLU A 164 -3.36 1.44 13.85
C GLU A 164 -3.44 0.67 12.51
N GLN A 165 -2.76 -0.47 12.40
CA GLN A 165 -2.85 -1.32 11.21
C GLN A 165 -4.24 -1.98 11.10
N ALA A 166 -4.84 -2.38 12.22
CA ALA A 166 -6.20 -2.91 12.28
C ALA A 166 -7.21 -1.88 11.74
N HIS A 167 -7.14 -0.63 12.21
CA HIS A 167 -7.97 0.46 11.69
C HIS A 167 -7.76 0.73 10.20
N ARG A 168 -6.51 0.71 9.73
CA ARG A 168 -6.19 0.92 8.30
C ARG A 168 -6.72 -0.23 7.44
N LEU A 169 -6.58 -1.48 7.90
CA LEU A 169 -7.13 -2.63 7.20
C LEU A 169 -8.66 -2.55 7.13
N ARG A 170 -9.35 -2.29 8.26
CA ARG A 170 -10.80 -2.12 8.29
C ARG A 170 -11.26 -1.05 7.29
N PHE A 171 -10.62 0.11 7.33
CA PHE A 171 -10.95 1.22 6.42
C PHE A 171 -10.74 0.85 4.94
N GLN A 172 -9.68 0.11 4.64
CA GLN A 172 -9.39 -0.34 3.28
C GLN A 172 -10.41 -1.38 2.81
N LEU A 173 -10.75 -2.36 3.66
CA LEU A 173 -11.79 -3.35 3.38
C LEU A 173 -13.13 -2.67 3.10
N SER A 174 -13.53 -1.71 3.94
CA SER A 174 -14.74 -0.90 3.71
C SER A 174 -14.75 -0.23 2.33
N ARG A 175 -13.62 0.31 1.87
CA ARG A 175 -13.51 0.92 0.53
C ARG A 175 -13.66 -0.09 -0.60
N VAL A 176 -13.13 -1.31 -0.43
CA VAL A 176 -13.29 -2.40 -1.39
C VAL A 176 -14.76 -2.85 -1.44
N PHE A 177 -15.41 -3.03 -0.28
CA PHE A 177 -16.83 -3.40 -0.24
C PHE A 177 -17.74 -2.28 -0.80
N LYS A 178 -17.45 -1.02 -0.55
CA LYS A 178 -18.16 0.10 -1.20
C LYS A 178 -18.01 0.09 -2.72
N PHE A 179 -16.85 -0.30 -3.22
CA PHE A 179 -16.66 -0.51 -4.65
C PHE A 179 -17.47 -1.70 -5.15
N ALA A 180 -17.55 -2.79 -4.37
CA ALA A 180 -18.40 -3.95 -4.68
C ALA A 180 -19.88 -3.55 -4.77
N VAL A 181 -20.37 -2.76 -3.82
CA VAL A 181 -21.74 -2.24 -3.83
C VAL A 181 -21.99 -1.33 -5.03
N ALA A 182 -21.07 -0.40 -5.31
CA ALA A 182 -21.18 0.50 -6.46
C ALA A 182 -21.16 -0.20 -7.82
N THR A 183 -20.59 -1.43 -7.88
CA THR A 183 -20.55 -2.26 -9.09
C THR A 183 -21.59 -3.40 -9.06
N ALA A 184 -22.58 -3.34 -8.16
CA ALA A 184 -23.66 -4.32 -7.97
C ALA A 184 -23.18 -5.76 -7.72
N ARG A 185 -21.99 -5.94 -7.12
CA ARG A 185 -21.41 -7.25 -6.77
C ARG A 185 -21.54 -7.60 -5.29
N ALA A 186 -21.98 -6.66 -4.46
CA ALA A 186 -22.37 -6.86 -3.07
C ALA A 186 -23.54 -5.94 -2.71
N GLU A 187 -24.35 -6.32 -1.70
CA GLU A 187 -25.48 -5.51 -1.24
C GLU A 187 -25.09 -4.51 -0.16
N ARG A 188 -24.05 -4.81 0.64
CA ARG A 188 -23.64 -3.99 1.79
C ARG A 188 -22.12 -4.03 2.03
N ASP A 189 -21.66 -3.13 2.89
CA ASP A 189 -20.28 -3.06 3.39
C ASP A 189 -20.19 -3.64 4.81
N PRO A 190 -19.78 -4.90 4.98
CA PRO A 190 -19.69 -5.52 6.31
C PRO A 190 -18.53 -4.96 7.15
N ALA A 191 -17.57 -4.27 6.55
CA ALA A 191 -16.46 -3.66 7.28
C ALA A 191 -16.85 -2.31 7.92
N ALA A 192 -17.94 -1.68 7.49
CA ALA A 192 -18.45 -0.46 8.10
C ALA A 192 -18.90 -0.69 9.53
N ASP A 193 -19.63 -1.79 9.75
CA ASP A 193 -20.23 -2.15 11.05
C ASP A 193 -19.15 -2.47 12.12
N LEU A 194 -17.92 -2.74 11.69
CA LEU A 194 -16.80 -3.05 12.58
C LEU A 194 -16.08 -1.81 13.13
N SER A 195 -16.60 -0.59 12.91
CA SER A 195 -16.02 0.61 13.52
C SER A 195 -16.02 0.56 15.03
N GLU A 196 -17.11 0.09 15.61
CA GLU A 196 -17.31 -0.01 17.06
C GLU A 196 -16.62 -1.25 17.69
N ALA A 197 -16.17 -2.20 16.86
CA ALA A 197 -15.46 -3.40 17.32
C ALA A 197 -13.98 -3.16 17.61
N LEU A 198 -13.47 -1.97 17.32
CA LEU A 198 -12.09 -1.55 17.61
C LEU A 198 -12.09 -0.44 18.67
N PRO A 199 -11.10 -0.41 19.58
CA PRO A 199 -10.89 0.73 20.44
C PRO A 199 -10.81 2.03 19.64
N SER A 200 -11.42 3.11 20.15
CA SER A 200 -11.45 4.39 19.46
C SER A 200 -10.04 4.89 19.18
N ARG A 201 -9.81 5.44 17.98
CA ARG A 201 -8.55 6.15 17.69
C ARG A 201 -8.31 7.34 18.63
N ARG A 202 -9.35 7.90 19.24
CA ARG A 202 -9.23 9.01 20.20
C ARG A 202 -8.61 8.54 21.51
N ASP A 203 -8.88 7.28 21.87
CA ASP A 203 -8.37 6.65 23.10
C ASP A 203 -6.97 6.09 22.91
N MET A 204 -6.50 6.01 21.66
CA MET A 204 -5.11 5.68 21.37
C MET A 204 -4.22 6.84 21.81
N VAL A 205 -3.26 6.55 22.67
CA VAL A 205 -2.18 7.49 22.96
C VAL A 205 -1.52 7.83 21.60
N LYS A 206 -1.75 9.05 21.12
CA LYS A 206 -1.05 9.52 19.92
C LYS A 206 0.43 9.52 20.25
N GLN A 207 1.16 8.54 19.72
CA GLN A 207 2.61 8.60 19.79
C GLN A 207 3.04 9.87 19.05
N ARG A 208 3.38 10.89 19.83
CA ARG A 208 4.04 12.09 19.32
C ARG A 208 5.46 11.67 18.92
N TYR A 209 5.95 12.25 17.85
CA TYR A 209 7.37 12.07 17.54
C TYR A 209 8.21 12.57 18.69
N PRO A 210 9.18 11.78 19.19
CA PRO A 210 10.13 12.23 20.19
C PRO A 210 10.74 13.55 19.76
N THR A 211 10.72 14.53 20.67
CA THR A 211 11.21 15.88 20.40
C THR A 211 11.67 16.56 21.67
N ILE A 212 12.77 17.26 21.59
CA ILE A 212 13.35 18.05 22.66
C ILE A 212 12.96 19.52 22.41
N THR A 213 12.41 20.18 23.43
CA THR A 213 12.05 21.61 23.37
C THR A 213 12.69 22.42 24.49
N ASP A 214 13.21 21.79 25.55
CA ASP A 214 13.97 22.46 26.59
C ASP A 214 15.27 23.06 26.03
N PRO A 215 15.56 24.36 26.28
CA PRO A 215 16.71 25.03 25.72
C PRO A 215 18.05 24.41 26.09
N GLY A 216 18.22 23.99 27.36
CA GLY A 216 19.45 23.36 27.84
C GLY A 216 19.71 22.05 27.12
N ARG A 217 18.66 21.21 27.05
CA ARG A 217 18.72 19.93 26.36
C ARG A 217 18.86 20.06 24.84
N VAL A 218 18.33 21.13 24.23
CA VAL A 218 18.59 21.47 22.81
C VAL A 218 20.08 21.80 22.62
N GLY A 219 20.68 22.56 23.53
CA GLY A 219 22.12 22.85 23.53
C GLY A 219 22.96 21.57 23.57
N ASP A 220 22.62 20.61 24.47
CA ASP A 220 23.28 19.29 24.54
C ASP A 220 23.19 18.53 23.23
N LEU A 221 22.00 18.47 22.65
CA LEU A 221 21.77 17.83 21.36
C LEU A 221 22.64 18.44 20.25
N LEU A 222 22.71 19.77 20.17
CA LEU A 222 23.49 20.48 19.14
C LEU A 222 24.99 20.23 19.31
N ARG A 223 25.50 20.21 20.54
CA ARG A 223 26.90 19.85 20.85
C ARG A 223 27.20 18.41 20.45
N ALA A 224 26.29 17.48 20.76
CA ALA A 224 26.43 16.08 20.36
C ALA A 224 26.39 15.91 18.82
N ILE A 225 25.56 16.69 18.12
CA ILE A 225 25.53 16.73 16.65
C ILE A 225 26.89 17.19 16.08
N ASP A 226 27.51 18.22 16.65
CA ASP A 226 28.81 18.70 16.22
C ASP A 226 29.91 17.65 16.43
N GLY A 227 29.81 16.85 17.49
CA GLY A 227 30.71 15.72 17.78
C GLY A 227 30.42 14.42 17.02
N PHE A 228 29.45 14.41 16.11
CA PHE A 228 29.08 13.18 15.40
C PHE A 228 30.21 12.63 14.52
N SER A 229 30.69 11.42 14.82
CA SER A 229 31.65 10.67 14.04
C SER A 229 30.99 9.70 13.08
N GLY A 230 30.74 10.12 11.84
CA GLY A 230 30.15 9.31 10.77
C GLY A 230 30.60 9.82 9.40
N THR A 231 29.92 9.41 8.34
CA THR A 231 30.23 9.95 7.02
C THR A 231 29.92 11.45 6.96
N PHE A 232 30.80 12.23 6.32
CA PHE A 232 30.65 13.67 6.26
C PHE A 232 29.29 14.15 5.72
N PRO A 233 28.72 13.56 4.66
CA PRO A 233 27.38 13.95 4.21
C PRO A 233 26.29 13.72 5.27
N VAL A 234 26.39 12.68 6.08
CA VAL A 234 25.43 12.44 7.18
C VAL A 234 25.63 13.44 8.30
N ALA A 235 26.88 13.81 8.63
CA ALA A 235 27.17 14.85 9.61
C ALA A 235 26.57 16.20 9.18
N CYS A 236 26.77 16.60 7.92
CA CYS A 236 26.19 17.82 7.36
C CYS A 236 24.65 17.78 7.37
N ALA A 237 24.04 16.65 6.96
CA ALA A 237 22.59 16.51 7.01
C ALA A 237 22.03 16.64 8.44
N LEU A 238 22.75 16.09 9.43
CA LEU A 238 22.37 16.16 10.83
C LEU A 238 22.48 17.59 11.38
N LYS A 239 23.54 18.35 11.00
CA LYS A 239 23.72 19.78 11.34
C LYS A 239 22.67 20.67 10.66
N LEU A 240 22.29 20.38 9.42
CA LEU A 240 21.30 21.15 8.65
C LEU A 240 19.85 20.86 9.09
N ALA A 241 19.58 19.68 9.68
CA ALA A 241 18.24 19.30 10.09
C ALA A 241 17.58 20.27 11.09
N PRO A 242 18.22 20.72 12.17
CA PRO A 242 17.67 21.75 13.07
C PRO A 242 17.57 23.13 12.40
N LEU A 243 18.51 23.49 11.52
CA LEU A 243 18.53 24.80 10.84
C LEU A 243 17.37 24.94 9.84
N TRP A 244 17.10 23.92 9.03
CA TRP A 244 16.04 23.94 8.03
C TRP A 244 14.68 23.52 8.54
N PHE A 245 14.65 22.69 9.58
CA PHE A 245 13.45 22.04 10.16
C PHE A 245 12.38 21.69 9.13
N CYS A 246 12.79 21.36 7.91
CA CYS A 246 11.94 20.80 6.88
C CYS A 246 11.71 19.29 7.10
N ARG A 247 10.90 18.64 6.28
CA ARG A 247 10.62 17.20 6.48
C ARG A 247 11.89 16.38 6.20
N PRO A 248 12.15 15.30 6.97
CA PRO A 248 13.36 14.45 6.75
C PRO A 248 13.49 13.95 5.30
N GLY A 249 12.36 13.69 4.61
CA GLY A 249 12.38 13.35 3.20
C GLY A 249 12.87 14.47 2.30
N GLU A 250 12.54 15.71 2.62
CA GLU A 250 12.98 16.91 1.89
C GLU A 250 14.47 17.18 2.08
N ILE A 251 15.03 16.87 3.28
CA ILE A 251 16.48 16.95 3.52
C ILE A 251 17.20 15.88 2.69
N ARG A 252 16.89 14.61 2.92
CA ARG A 252 17.68 13.51 2.34
C ARG A 252 17.62 13.42 0.81
N MET A 253 16.56 13.94 0.18
CA MET A 253 16.37 13.96 -1.27
C MET A 253 16.79 15.30 -1.90
N ALA A 254 17.46 16.17 -1.16
CA ALA A 254 17.93 17.44 -1.68
C ALA A 254 19.00 17.21 -2.75
N GLU A 255 18.87 17.94 -3.86
CA GLU A 255 19.81 17.97 -4.97
C GLU A 255 20.46 19.35 -5.06
N TRP A 256 21.71 19.44 -5.51
CA TRP A 256 22.40 20.72 -5.66
C TRP A 256 21.64 21.70 -6.55
N GLY A 257 21.01 21.24 -7.61
CA GLY A 257 20.16 22.06 -8.49
C GLY A 257 18.91 22.66 -7.83
N HIS A 258 18.59 22.29 -6.60
CA HIS A 258 17.49 22.89 -5.84
C HIS A 258 17.89 24.14 -5.04
N PHE A 259 19.20 24.50 -5.04
CA PHE A 259 19.73 25.59 -4.24
C PHE A 259 20.11 26.79 -5.11
N ASP A 260 19.71 27.95 -4.64
CA ASP A 260 20.14 29.23 -5.12
C ASP A 260 21.10 29.81 -4.03
N LEU A 261 22.42 29.68 -4.24
CA LEU A 261 23.41 30.06 -3.24
C LEU A 261 24.09 31.40 -3.58
N GLU A 262 24.04 31.85 -4.84
CA GLU A 262 24.75 33.03 -5.35
C GLU A 262 23.84 34.27 -5.42
N GLY A 263 22.51 34.08 -5.35
CA GLY A 263 21.54 35.18 -5.39
C GLY A 263 21.61 36.08 -4.15
N GLU A 264 21.02 37.27 -4.24
CA GLU A 264 20.86 38.22 -3.12
C GLU A 264 20.19 37.56 -1.88
N HIS A 265 19.37 36.54 -2.12
CA HIS A 265 18.63 35.83 -1.10
C HIS A 265 18.79 34.33 -1.21
N PRO A 266 19.91 33.76 -0.70
CA PRO A 266 20.15 32.33 -0.76
C PRO A 266 18.99 31.49 -0.22
N ALA A 267 18.61 30.45 -0.97
CA ALA A 267 17.44 29.66 -0.64
C ALA A 267 17.55 28.21 -1.13
N TYR A 268 16.93 27.30 -0.39
CA TYR A 268 16.61 25.96 -0.84
C TYR A 268 15.18 25.95 -1.40
N ARG A 269 15.03 25.66 -2.69
CA ARG A 269 13.75 25.58 -3.41
C ARG A 269 13.30 24.12 -3.47
N VAL A 270 12.51 23.68 -2.50
CA VAL A 270 12.04 22.30 -2.40
C VAL A 270 11.02 22.01 -3.49
N PRO A 271 11.33 21.17 -4.50
CA PRO A 271 10.41 20.93 -5.60
C PRO A 271 9.18 20.13 -5.17
N PRO A 272 8.02 20.29 -5.83
CA PRO A 272 6.79 19.55 -5.51
C PRO A 272 6.96 18.04 -5.46
N ALA A 273 7.82 17.48 -6.32
CA ALA A 273 8.08 16.06 -6.45
C ALA A 273 8.50 15.37 -5.13
N ILE A 274 9.34 16.04 -4.31
CA ILE A 274 9.84 15.49 -3.04
C ILE A 274 9.03 15.92 -1.81
N ARG A 275 8.08 16.85 -1.97
CA ARG A 275 7.20 17.31 -0.89
C ARG A 275 6.09 16.30 -0.59
N LYS A 276 5.48 16.40 0.59
CA LYS A 276 4.30 15.61 0.99
C LYS A 276 3.04 16.22 0.39
N LEU A 277 2.86 16.08 -0.92
CA LEU A 277 1.71 16.54 -1.70
C LEU A 277 0.95 15.35 -2.29
N ARG A 278 -0.28 15.58 -2.78
CA ARG A 278 -1.01 14.60 -3.59
C ARG A 278 -0.29 14.41 -4.93
N LYS A 279 -0.46 13.24 -5.56
CA LYS A 279 0.20 12.94 -6.85
C LYS A 279 -0.08 14.04 -7.89
N ARG A 280 -1.34 14.47 -8.05
CA ARG A 280 -1.73 15.55 -8.95
C ARG A 280 -0.95 16.85 -8.71
N GLU A 281 -0.79 17.25 -7.44
CA GLU A 281 -0.05 18.46 -7.07
C GLU A 281 1.47 18.32 -7.31
N LYS A 282 1.98 17.10 -7.31
CA LYS A 282 3.41 16.82 -7.61
C LYS A 282 3.72 16.87 -9.10
N GLU A 283 2.75 16.50 -9.93
CA GLU A 283 2.85 16.39 -11.38
C GLU A 283 2.36 17.67 -12.08
N ASP A 284 1.73 18.59 -11.34
CA ASP A 284 1.23 19.85 -11.83
C ASP A 284 2.40 20.85 -12.00
N PRO A 285 2.70 21.30 -13.24
CA PRO A 285 3.78 22.25 -13.51
C PRO A 285 3.57 23.62 -12.83
N ASP A 286 2.32 23.98 -12.51
CA ASP A 286 1.99 25.24 -11.86
C ASP A 286 2.18 25.18 -10.33
N THR A 287 2.45 24.01 -9.77
CA THR A 287 2.73 23.88 -8.35
C THR A 287 4.11 24.46 -8.00
N SER A 288 4.12 25.61 -7.36
CA SER A 288 5.34 26.29 -6.95
C SER A 288 6.18 25.49 -5.96
N PRO A 289 7.54 25.56 -6.05
CA PRO A 289 8.44 25.00 -5.05
C PRO A 289 8.23 25.70 -3.70
N HIS A 290 8.51 24.97 -2.62
CA HIS A 290 8.55 25.57 -1.29
C HIS A 290 9.94 26.17 -1.04
N VAL A 291 9.99 27.48 -0.84
CA VAL A 291 11.23 28.22 -0.60
C VAL A 291 11.59 28.19 0.88
N ILE A 292 12.80 27.74 1.21
CA ILE A 292 13.38 27.75 2.54
C ILE A 292 14.56 28.75 2.50
N PRO A 293 14.45 29.93 3.14
CA PRO A 293 15.57 30.86 3.25
C PRO A 293 16.72 30.22 4.02
N LEU A 294 17.94 30.45 3.57
CA LEU A 294 19.14 29.89 4.18
C LEU A 294 19.80 30.91 5.11
N SER A 295 20.12 30.47 6.33
CA SER A 295 20.95 31.25 7.25
C SER A 295 22.43 31.16 6.86
N THR A 296 23.24 32.09 7.35
CA THR A 296 24.69 32.10 7.12
C THR A 296 25.34 30.80 7.60
N GLN A 297 24.89 30.24 8.71
CA GLN A 297 25.37 28.96 9.23
C GLN A 297 25.06 27.79 8.27
N ALA A 298 23.87 27.79 7.69
CA ALA A 298 23.48 26.75 6.73
C ALA A 298 24.32 26.86 5.44
N ILE A 299 24.58 28.07 4.97
CA ILE A 299 25.41 28.34 3.78
C ILE A 299 26.85 27.85 4.04
N ALA A 300 27.41 28.12 5.22
CA ALA A 300 28.74 27.64 5.59
C ALA A 300 28.86 26.11 5.51
N ILE A 301 27.89 25.39 6.10
CA ILE A 301 27.86 23.92 6.04
C ILE A 301 27.70 23.41 4.61
N LEU A 302 26.89 24.08 3.79
CA LEU A 302 26.74 23.73 2.37
C LEU A 302 28.03 23.97 1.58
N GLY A 303 28.77 25.02 1.88
CA GLY A 303 30.09 25.31 1.27
C GLY A 303 31.09 24.19 1.55
N GLU A 304 31.20 23.75 2.81
CA GLU A 304 32.05 22.62 3.18
C GLU A 304 31.62 21.32 2.46
N LEU A 305 30.29 21.05 2.40
CA LEU A 305 29.74 19.85 1.76
C LEU A 305 29.98 19.89 0.23
N TYR A 306 29.92 21.06 -0.39
CA TYR A 306 30.12 21.24 -1.83
C TYR A 306 31.47 20.74 -2.32
N VAL A 307 32.50 20.88 -1.53
CA VAL A 307 33.87 20.39 -1.85
C VAL A 307 33.84 18.88 -2.10
N LEU A 308 32.97 18.14 -1.37
CA LEU A 308 32.90 16.68 -1.47
C LEU A 308 31.86 16.20 -2.47
N THR A 309 30.68 16.80 -2.48
CA THR A 309 29.51 16.28 -3.25
C THR A 309 29.00 17.27 -4.31
N GLY A 310 29.64 18.42 -4.50
CA GLY A 310 29.19 19.46 -5.44
C GLY A 310 29.16 19.03 -6.91
N ARG A 311 29.90 17.97 -7.27
CA ARG A 311 29.88 17.37 -8.61
C ARG A 311 28.83 16.27 -8.76
N ASP A 312 28.20 15.82 -7.64
CA ASP A 312 27.15 14.83 -7.61
C ASP A 312 25.78 15.50 -7.78
N ARG A 313 24.79 14.70 -8.09
CA ARG A 313 23.41 15.17 -8.13
C ARG A 313 22.88 15.50 -6.72
N PHE A 314 23.12 14.61 -5.76
CA PHE A 314 22.56 14.71 -4.41
C PHE A 314 23.52 15.37 -3.44
N LEU A 315 23.00 16.23 -2.56
CA LEU A 315 23.78 16.78 -1.44
C LEU A 315 24.29 15.65 -0.53
N PHE A 316 23.40 14.67 -0.30
CA PHE A 316 23.62 13.58 0.65
C PHE A 316 23.51 12.24 -0.09
N PRO A 317 24.56 11.83 -0.81
CA PRO A 317 24.58 10.57 -1.53
C PRO A 317 24.51 9.38 -0.56
N GLY A 318 23.98 8.26 -1.04
CA GLY A 318 23.91 7.02 -0.29
C GLY A 318 25.29 6.39 -0.10
N ALA A 319 25.57 5.88 1.09
CA ALA A 319 26.86 5.28 1.42
C ALA A 319 27.20 4.02 0.58
N ARG A 320 26.20 3.28 0.11
CA ARG A 320 26.36 2.08 -0.72
C ARG A 320 26.20 2.33 -2.21
N ASP A 321 25.47 3.37 -2.58
CA ASP A 321 25.17 3.73 -3.95
C ASP A 321 25.06 5.26 -4.04
N GLN A 322 26.10 5.89 -4.54
CA GLN A 322 26.20 7.34 -4.68
C GLN A 322 25.21 7.90 -5.72
N LYS A 323 24.67 7.05 -6.59
CA LYS A 323 23.61 7.43 -7.54
C LYS A 323 22.24 7.58 -6.88
N ARG A 324 22.12 7.26 -5.60
CA ARG A 324 20.92 7.44 -4.78
C ARG A 324 21.19 8.39 -3.64
N HIS A 325 20.14 9.06 -3.18
CA HIS A 325 20.18 9.84 -1.94
C HIS A 325 20.34 8.94 -0.70
N MET A 326 20.74 9.50 0.43
CA MET A 326 20.86 8.80 1.71
C MET A 326 19.55 8.09 2.11
N SER A 327 19.64 7.05 2.96
CA SER A 327 18.50 6.25 3.40
C SER A 327 17.52 7.03 4.29
N ASP A 328 16.25 6.55 4.36
CA ASP A 328 15.20 7.14 5.22
C ASP A 328 15.58 7.14 6.71
N GLY A 329 16.37 6.18 7.14
CA GLY A 329 16.78 6.03 8.55
C GLY A 329 18.06 6.74 8.94
N ALA A 330 18.80 7.36 8.01
CA ALA A 330 20.15 7.85 8.28
C ALA A 330 20.21 8.88 9.42
N ILE A 331 19.34 9.89 9.41
CA ILE A 331 19.28 10.92 10.47
C ILE A 331 18.90 10.28 11.82
N ASN A 332 17.90 9.40 11.86
CA ASN A 332 17.49 8.76 13.11
C ASN A 332 18.56 7.81 13.64
N ALA A 333 19.26 7.08 12.78
CA ALA A 333 20.39 6.25 13.18
C ALA A 333 21.55 7.08 13.72
N ALA A 334 21.82 8.24 13.13
CA ALA A 334 22.83 9.17 13.63
C ALA A 334 22.44 9.74 15.01
N LEU A 335 21.20 10.17 15.19
CA LEU A 335 20.69 10.63 16.50
C LEU A 335 20.81 9.56 17.58
N ALA A 336 20.46 8.30 17.26
CA ALA A 336 20.61 7.18 18.18
C ALA A 336 22.08 6.95 18.57
N ARG A 337 23.02 7.07 17.63
CA ARG A 337 24.46 6.90 17.89
C ARG A 337 25.08 7.96 18.79
N ILE A 338 24.53 9.18 18.78
CA ILE A 338 24.99 10.27 19.67
C ILE A 338 24.22 10.33 21.00
N GLY A 339 23.44 9.27 21.32
CA GLY A 339 22.79 9.12 22.63
C GLY A 339 21.37 9.65 22.72
N PHE A 340 20.75 10.14 21.62
CA PHE A 340 19.39 10.72 21.63
C PHE A 340 18.32 9.78 21.08
N LYS A 341 18.57 8.44 21.17
CA LYS A 341 17.56 7.46 20.85
C LYS A 341 16.32 7.68 21.73
N ASP A 342 15.14 7.62 21.13
CA ASP A 342 13.83 7.79 21.79
C ASP A 342 13.56 9.18 22.39
N GLU A 343 14.54 10.09 22.41
CA GLU A 343 14.36 11.49 22.81
C GLU A 343 14.16 12.41 21.61
N MET A 344 14.85 12.14 20.50
CA MET A 344 14.80 12.97 19.30
C MET A 344 14.78 12.13 18.03
N VAL A 345 13.97 12.55 17.07
CA VAL A 345 13.96 12.00 15.70
C VAL A 345 14.02 13.12 14.67
N GLY A 346 14.40 12.81 13.43
CA GLY A 346 14.49 13.81 12.37
C GLY A 346 13.22 14.65 12.17
N HIS A 347 12.04 14.09 12.42
CA HIS A 347 10.79 14.86 12.39
C HIS A 347 10.59 15.74 13.64
N GLY A 348 11.24 15.41 14.73
CA GLY A 348 11.20 16.17 16.00
C GLY A 348 11.78 17.59 15.83
N PHE A 349 12.77 17.81 14.96
CA PHE A 349 13.32 19.14 14.68
C PHE A 349 12.25 20.15 14.24
N ARG A 350 11.25 19.71 13.49
CA ARG A 350 10.13 20.57 13.09
C ARG A 350 9.25 20.98 14.26
N HIS A 351 9.00 20.05 15.16
CA HIS A 351 8.21 20.33 16.37
C HIS A 351 9.02 21.23 17.30
N MET A 352 10.30 20.96 17.51
CA MET A 352 11.23 21.79 18.29
C MET A 352 11.21 23.23 17.78
N ALA A 353 11.47 23.44 16.47
CA ALA A 353 11.49 24.76 15.87
C ALA A 353 10.13 25.47 15.96
N SER A 354 9.03 24.78 15.66
CA SER A 354 7.67 25.36 15.75
C SER A 354 7.32 25.83 17.16
N THR A 355 7.72 25.06 18.19
CA THR A 355 7.46 25.40 19.59
C THR A 355 8.33 26.59 20.00
N ARG A 356 9.63 26.48 19.81
CA ARG A 356 10.60 27.51 20.24
C ARG A 356 10.41 28.86 19.51
N LEU A 357 10.21 28.85 18.19
CA LEU A 357 9.96 30.09 17.44
C LEU A 357 8.72 30.83 17.93
N ARG A 358 7.67 30.13 18.29
CA ARG A 358 6.45 30.75 18.87
C ARG A 358 6.71 31.32 20.26
N GLU A 359 7.47 30.62 21.09
CA GLU A 359 7.88 31.11 22.41
C GLU A 359 8.83 32.31 22.31
N LEU A 360 9.62 32.41 21.27
CA LEU A 360 10.45 33.56 20.93
C LEU A 360 9.67 34.73 20.29
N GLY A 361 8.34 34.62 20.18
CA GLY A 361 7.47 35.69 19.71
C GLY A 361 7.35 35.82 18.18
N TRP A 362 7.81 34.84 17.38
CA TRP A 362 7.67 34.90 15.94
C TRP A 362 6.21 34.68 15.51
N PRO A 363 5.73 35.45 14.49
CA PRO A 363 4.36 35.33 14.00
C PRO A 363 4.01 33.91 13.59
N ARG A 364 2.84 33.44 14.02
CA ARG A 364 2.37 32.09 13.74
C ARG A 364 2.35 31.80 12.24
N GLU A 365 1.90 32.76 11.45
CA GLU A 365 1.75 32.67 10.00
C GLU A 365 3.12 32.45 9.33
N ALA A 366 4.16 33.15 9.77
CA ALA A 366 5.53 32.96 9.25
C ALA A 366 6.06 31.56 9.60
N VAL A 367 5.82 31.08 10.82
CA VAL A 367 6.22 29.72 11.24
C VAL A 367 5.48 28.65 10.45
N GLU A 368 4.14 28.76 10.29
CA GLU A 368 3.34 27.80 9.52
C GLU A 368 3.70 27.81 8.03
N ALA A 369 3.97 28.98 7.46
CA ALA A 369 4.46 29.12 6.08
C ALA A 369 5.82 28.43 5.91
N GLN A 370 6.75 28.61 6.86
CA GLN A 370 8.05 27.92 6.85
C GLN A 370 7.89 26.39 6.96
N LEU A 371 6.94 25.94 7.75
CA LEU A 371 6.62 24.51 7.87
C LEU A 371 5.88 23.95 6.64
N SER A 372 5.53 24.78 5.65
CA SER A 372 4.72 24.34 4.51
C SER A 372 3.43 23.63 4.94
N HIS A 373 2.78 24.16 5.98
CA HIS A 373 1.45 23.73 6.35
C HIS A 373 0.41 24.49 5.51
N LYS A 374 -0.61 23.74 5.02
CA LYS A 374 -1.73 24.41 4.33
C LYS A 374 -2.54 25.18 5.36
N VAL A 375 -2.56 26.48 5.25
CA VAL A 375 -3.57 27.29 5.93
C VAL A 375 -4.90 27.02 5.23
N GLY A 376 -5.91 26.59 5.97
CA GLY A 376 -7.23 26.27 5.40
C GLY A 376 -7.90 27.52 4.84
N GLY A 377 -8.50 27.40 3.64
CA GLY A 377 -9.19 28.47 2.95
C GLY A 377 -8.52 28.90 1.64
N THR A 378 -9.25 29.65 0.84
CA THR A 378 -8.79 30.24 -0.44
C THR A 378 -7.67 31.27 -0.27
N GLU A 379 -7.52 31.85 0.91
CA GLU A 379 -6.44 32.80 1.28
C GLU A 379 -5.06 32.14 1.37
N GLY A 380 -4.98 30.82 1.61
CA GLY A 380 -3.71 30.12 1.86
C GLY A 380 -2.76 30.02 0.66
N VAL A 381 -3.24 30.24 -0.57
CA VAL A 381 -2.42 30.17 -1.78
C VAL A 381 -1.69 31.50 -2.07
N TYR A 382 -2.30 32.62 -1.74
CA TYR A 382 -1.73 33.96 -2.01
C TYR A 382 -0.69 34.43 -0.99
N ASN A 383 -0.72 33.91 0.24
CA ASN A 383 0.07 34.45 1.36
C ASN A 383 1.50 33.88 1.50
N MET A 384 1.91 32.85 0.75
CA MET A 384 3.27 32.27 0.94
C MET A 384 4.40 33.20 0.51
N ALA A 385 4.18 34.04 -0.50
CA ALA A 385 5.16 35.04 -0.97
C ALA A 385 5.24 36.26 -0.04
N GLU A 386 4.13 36.61 0.59
CA GLU A 386 4.01 37.79 1.46
C GLU A 386 4.83 37.66 2.76
N TYR A 387 5.01 36.44 3.26
CA TYR A 387 5.83 36.22 4.46
C TYR A 387 7.31 35.94 4.19
N LEU A 388 7.78 35.92 2.94
CA LEU A 388 9.16 35.53 2.63
C LEU A 388 10.22 36.45 3.24
N PRO A 389 10.08 37.80 3.23
CA PRO A 389 11.02 38.68 3.95
C PRO A 389 11.09 38.36 5.45
N LYS A 390 9.91 38.24 6.08
CA LYS A 390 9.85 37.91 7.52
C LYS A 390 10.42 36.53 7.86
N ARG A 391 10.27 35.57 6.96
CA ARG A 391 10.86 34.23 7.11
C ARG A 391 12.38 34.26 6.97
N ARG A 392 12.95 35.15 6.17
CA ARG A 392 14.42 35.33 6.09
C ARG A 392 14.98 35.78 7.42
N GLU A 393 14.39 36.83 8.00
CA GLU A 393 14.76 37.32 9.33
C GLU A 393 14.63 36.20 10.39
N MET A 394 13.50 35.50 10.38
CA MET A 394 13.22 34.41 11.31
C MET A 394 14.24 33.28 11.19
N MET A 395 14.60 32.86 9.98
CA MET A 395 15.54 31.75 9.76
C MET A 395 16.96 32.10 10.21
N GLN A 396 17.40 33.34 10.01
CA GLN A 396 18.67 33.79 10.54
C GLN A 396 18.67 33.87 12.06
N ALA A 397 17.67 34.54 12.63
CA ALA A 397 17.52 34.62 14.07
C ALA A 397 17.39 33.26 14.76
N TRP A 398 16.74 32.29 14.10
CA TRP A 398 16.67 30.92 14.55
C TRP A 398 18.04 30.24 14.60
N ALA A 399 18.85 30.41 13.57
CA ALA A 399 20.20 29.85 13.53
C ALA A 399 21.10 30.46 14.59
N ASP A 400 21.02 31.78 14.79
CA ASP A 400 21.78 32.50 15.82
C ASP A 400 21.36 32.07 17.23
N TYR A 401 20.04 31.83 17.44
CA TYR A 401 19.53 31.28 18.69
C TYR A 401 20.08 29.86 18.94
N LEU A 402 20.10 28.99 17.96
CA LEU A 402 20.68 27.65 18.11
C LEU A 402 22.18 27.72 18.46
N ASP A 403 22.95 28.64 17.85
CA ASP A 403 24.35 28.85 18.16
C ASP A 403 24.53 29.39 19.59
N SER A 404 23.63 30.23 20.08
CA SER A 404 23.64 30.67 21.48
C SER A 404 23.48 29.52 22.46
N LEU A 405 22.53 28.59 22.18
CA LEU A 405 22.31 27.41 23.01
C LEU A 405 23.51 26.44 23.02
N LYS A 406 24.24 26.34 21.92
CA LYS A 406 25.48 25.55 21.87
C LYS A 406 26.57 26.11 22.78
N ARG A 407 26.69 27.43 22.84
CA ARG A 407 27.68 28.14 23.67
C ARG A 407 27.35 28.14 25.16
N SER A 408 26.09 28.12 25.49
CA SER A 408 25.64 28.06 26.90
C SER A 408 25.91 26.65 27.44
N SER A 409 26.97 26.47 28.23
CA SER A 409 27.18 25.24 28.96
C SER A 409 26.04 25.11 29.99
N SER A 410 25.42 23.94 30.09
CA SER A 410 24.59 23.61 31.21
C SER A 410 25.51 23.62 32.44
N GLY A 411 25.39 24.67 33.32
CA GLY A 411 26.08 24.73 34.56
C GLY A 411 25.62 23.63 35.51
#